data_55e7a7ac7f143c9af19f4cb56274cf99
#
_entry.id   55e7a7ac7f143c9af19f4cb56274cf99
#
_cell.length_a   1.000
_cell.length_b   1.000
_cell.length_c   1.000
_cell.angle_alpha   90.00
_cell.angle_beta   90.00
_cell.angle_gamma   90.00
#
_symmetry.space_group_name_H-M   'P 1'
#
loop_
_entity.id
_entity.type
_entity.pdbx_description
1 polymer ?
#
loop_
_entity_poly.entity_id
_entity_poly.type
_entity_poly.pdbx_seq_one_letter_code
_entity_poly.pdbx_strand_id
1 'polypeptide(L)'
;MSRFSEVCSNVILRNPKHVYGRLYVVSAYAGVTDLLLEHKKSQMPGVYTAFATGGAYAEALDAVRLRFFELNASLKAEGLDVGAADLFISERVSGVLGYLNSTADLLASGYVSRTELLSAARELLASIGESHSAYNSAKILQAKGYSANFIDLSGWGDPVARTIDERIALALAGVGDRQEVSFVTGYCKGTEGIMREFDRGYSEVTFSKVAVAVKAREAVIHKEFHLSSADPKIIGPGKVVPVCNTNFDVADQLADVGMEAIHPKAAKPLEMAGIPLRVKNAFDPDHDGTLITKDYTCTESKIEVVTGTDKVSILELFDTRMVAEVGSDYRIMQVLVEHDTSYISKATNANTIDLVLWDRDLRPEMVATLESMFDVVKVIPVAIVCAIGSNIAKPGILAQATGAMAQAGINIIGVSQTARQTNMQFTVRREDFVKAQRALHAELCEKGPLDAVRIR
;
A
#
# COMPACT_ATOMS: atom_id res chain seq x y z
N MET A 1 10.36 -10.38 3.37
CA MET A 1 11.42 -11.07 2.57
C MET A 1 11.37 -12.58 2.80
N SER A 2 10.52 -13.32 2.09
CA SER A 2 10.42 -14.80 2.22
C SER A 2 11.42 -15.57 1.35
N ARG A 3 12.03 -14.92 0.36
CA ARG A 3 12.94 -15.52 -0.64
C ARG A 3 14.23 -14.70 -0.71
N PHE A 4 14.91 -14.58 0.44
CA PHE A 4 16.08 -13.69 0.57
C PHE A 4 17.19 -14.03 -0.42
N SER A 5 17.53 -15.31 -0.62
CA SER A 5 18.58 -15.74 -1.54
C SER A 5 18.34 -15.25 -2.96
N GLU A 6 17.10 -15.34 -3.44
CA GLU A 6 16.73 -14.87 -4.77
C GLU A 6 16.76 -13.34 -4.87
N VAL A 7 16.26 -12.64 -3.84
CA VAL A 7 16.35 -11.17 -3.79
C VAL A 7 17.81 -10.72 -3.74
N CYS A 8 18.66 -11.42 -2.97
CA CYS A 8 20.08 -11.12 -2.90
C CYS A 8 20.75 -11.25 -4.28
N SER A 9 20.51 -12.35 -5.00
CA SER A 9 21.10 -12.58 -6.32
C SER A 9 20.48 -11.71 -7.42
N ASN A 10 19.15 -11.59 -7.45
CA ASN A 10 18.42 -10.95 -8.55
C ASN A 10 18.35 -9.42 -8.44
N VAL A 11 18.45 -8.88 -7.22
CA VAL A 11 18.29 -7.45 -6.96
C VAL A 11 19.57 -6.82 -6.45
N ILE A 12 20.12 -7.34 -5.34
CA ILE A 12 21.23 -6.68 -4.64
C ILE A 12 22.55 -6.91 -5.39
N LEU A 13 22.89 -8.15 -5.70
CA LEU A 13 24.17 -8.56 -6.30
C LEU A 13 24.09 -8.83 -7.80
N ARG A 14 22.95 -8.58 -8.46
CA ARG A 14 22.79 -8.83 -9.89
C ARG A 14 23.86 -8.18 -10.76
N ASN A 15 24.26 -6.96 -10.43
CA ASN A 15 25.32 -6.26 -11.12
C ASN A 15 26.44 -5.91 -10.13
N PRO A 16 27.45 -6.77 -9.97
CA PRO A 16 28.54 -6.58 -9.01
C PRO A 16 29.30 -5.25 -9.18
N LYS A 17 29.33 -4.70 -10.41
CA LYS A 17 30.00 -3.43 -10.70
C LYS A 17 29.23 -2.20 -10.18
N HIS A 18 27.95 -2.35 -9.88
CA HIS A 18 27.07 -1.28 -9.44
C HIS A 18 26.34 -1.61 -8.12
N VAL A 19 26.99 -2.34 -7.23
CA VAL A 19 26.43 -2.68 -5.91
C VAL A 19 26.41 -1.45 -5.00
N TYR A 20 27.47 -0.65 -5.05
CA TYR A 20 27.64 0.51 -4.16
C TYR A 20 26.81 1.73 -4.61
N GLY A 21 26.61 2.66 -3.68
CA GLY A 21 25.78 3.84 -3.91
C GLY A 21 24.28 3.56 -3.92
N ARG A 22 23.86 2.41 -3.35
CA ARG A 22 22.46 2.02 -3.22
C ARG A 22 22.05 1.92 -1.77
N LEU A 23 20.83 2.41 -1.51
CA LEU A 23 20.15 2.26 -0.22
C LEU A 23 18.96 1.31 -0.42
N TYR A 24 18.85 0.32 0.45
CA TYR A 24 17.75 -0.63 0.48
C TYR A 24 16.91 -0.40 1.72
N VAL A 25 15.73 0.16 1.57
CA VAL A 25 14.74 0.21 2.65
C VAL A 25 14.02 -1.14 2.68
N VAL A 26 14.11 -1.84 3.77
CA VAL A 26 13.62 -3.22 3.87
C VAL A 26 12.47 -3.36 4.85
N SER A 27 11.45 -4.10 4.44
CA SER A 27 10.36 -4.53 5.31
C SER A 27 10.75 -5.76 6.12
N ALA A 28 9.99 -6.09 7.14
CA ALA A 28 10.14 -7.30 7.92
C ALA A 28 10.05 -8.57 7.05
N TYR A 29 10.62 -9.67 7.54
CA TYR A 29 10.41 -10.99 6.92
C TYR A 29 8.92 -11.36 6.92
N ALA A 30 8.50 -12.17 5.95
CA ALA A 30 7.10 -12.55 5.77
C ALA A 30 6.50 -13.15 7.06
N GLY A 31 5.33 -12.66 7.44
CA GLY A 31 4.59 -13.11 8.61
C GLY A 31 5.06 -12.52 9.95
N VAL A 32 6.24 -11.88 10.01
CA VAL A 32 6.76 -11.33 11.27
C VAL A 32 5.88 -10.18 11.80
N THR A 33 5.47 -9.27 10.94
CA THR A 33 4.58 -8.17 11.35
C THR A 33 3.23 -8.68 11.85
N ASP A 34 2.70 -9.75 11.26
CA ASP A 34 1.45 -10.39 11.70
C ASP A 34 1.60 -11.03 13.10
N LEU A 35 2.75 -11.61 13.40
CA LEU A 35 3.04 -12.17 14.74
C LEU A 35 3.23 -11.07 15.78
N LEU A 36 3.86 -9.97 15.40
CA LEU A 36 4.09 -8.83 16.30
C LEU A 36 2.81 -8.03 16.59
N LEU A 37 1.93 -7.88 15.61
CA LEU A 37 0.71 -7.07 15.71
C LEU A 37 -0.56 -7.94 15.74
N GLU A 38 -1.13 -8.17 14.60
CA GLU A 38 -2.24 -9.07 14.31
C GLU A 38 -2.21 -9.49 12.84
N HIS A 39 -2.78 -10.64 12.50
CA HIS A 39 -2.82 -11.09 11.11
C HIS A 39 -3.83 -10.25 10.28
N LYS A 40 -3.33 -9.60 9.23
CA LYS A 40 -4.10 -8.60 8.43
C LYS A 40 -5.47 -9.09 7.93
N LYS A 41 -5.59 -10.36 7.54
CA LYS A 41 -6.84 -10.90 6.95
C LYS A 41 -7.71 -11.67 7.93
N SER A 42 -7.10 -12.50 8.78
CA SER A 42 -7.84 -13.37 9.70
C SER A 42 -8.03 -12.76 11.09
N GLN A 43 -7.41 -11.60 11.35
CA GLN A 43 -7.41 -10.93 12.66
C GLN A 43 -6.90 -11.82 13.81
N MET A 44 -6.15 -12.90 13.47
CA MET A 44 -5.51 -13.71 14.51
C MET A 44 -4.60 -12.84 15.37
N PRO A 45 -4.71 -12.95 16.72
CA PRO A 45 -3.98 -12.08 17.63
C PRO A 45 -2.47 -12.33 17.55
N GLY A 46 -1.70 -11.23 17.49
CA GLY A 46 -0.27 -11.20 17.73
C GLY A 46 0.05 -10.66 19.13
N VAL A 47 1.31 -10.30 19.35
CA VAL A 47 1.79 -9.74 20.63
C VAL A 47 1.02 -8.48 21.01
N TYR A 48 0.82 -7.56 20.06
CA TYR A 48 0.07 -6.32 20.31
C TYR A 48 -1.38 -6.60 20.77
N THR A 49 -2.07 -7.48 20.06
CA THR A 49 -3.46 -7.83 20.45
C THR A 49 -3.50 -8.47 21.84
N ALA A 50 -2.58 -9.38 22.14
CA ALA A 50 -2.47 -9.98 23.47
C ALA A 50 -2.23 -8.90 24.55
N PHE A 51 -1.31 -7.96 24.29
CA PHE A 51 -1.03 -6.85 25.19
C PHE A 51 -2.26 -5.95 25.40
N ALA A 52 -2.89 -5.52 24.31
CA ALA A 52 -4.04 -4.61 24.35
C ALA A 52 -5.27 -5.19 25.07
N THR A 53 -5.43 -6.52 25.05
CA THR A 53 -6.53 -7.23 25.73
C THR A 53 -6.18 -7.74 27.14
N GLY A 54 -4.94 -7.49 27.61
CA GLY A 54 -4.47 -7.99 28.92
C GLY A 54 -4.18 -9.48 28.93
N GLY A 55 -3.90 -10.09 27.77
CA GLY A 55 -3.55 -11.49 27.61
C GLY A 55 -2.06 -11.79 27.84
N ALA A 56 -1.64 -12.99 27.46
CA ALA A 56 -0.28 -13.52 27.67
C ALA A 56 0.72 -12.99 26.63
N TYR A 57 0.96 -11.67 26.63
CA TYR A 57 1.85 -11.02 25.66
C TYR A 57 3.32 -11.39 25.81
N ALA A 58 3.76 -11.77 27.01
CA ALA A 58 5.15 -12.19 27.25
C ALA A 58 5.44 -13.54 26.55
N GLU A 59 4.53 -14.50 26.66
CA GLU A 59 4.60 -15.79 25.97
C GLU A 59 4.49 -15.62 24.45
N ALA A 60 3.59 -14.72 23.99
CA ALA A 60 3.45 -14.40 22.57
C ALA A 60 4.75 -13.78 22.02
N LEU A 61 5.39 -12.90 22.77
CA LEU A 61 6.67 -12.28 22.38
C LEU A 61 7.81 -13.29 22.38
N ASP A 62 7.82 -14.23 23.32
CA ASP A 62 8.81 -15.33 23.34
C ASP A 62 8.66 -16.25 22.12
N ALA A 63 7.43 -16.57 21.73
CA ALA A 63 7.18 -17.32 20.48
C ALA A 63 7.70 -16.55 19.24
N VAL A 64 7.55 -15.24 19.19
CA VAL A 64 8.13 -14.40 18.13
C VAL A 64 9.65 -14.45 18.17
N ARG A 65 10.28 -14.44 19.35
CA ARG A 65 11.74 -14.59 19.49
C ARG A 65 12.22 -15.91 18.89
N LEU A 66 11.55 -17.02 19.18
CA LEU A 66 11.87 -18.32 18.58
C LEU A 66 11.73 -18.29 17.05
N ARG A 67 10.71 -17.62 16.54
CA ARG A 67 10.56 -17.44 15.09
C ARG A 67 11.71 -16.64 14.47
N PHE A 68 12.22 -15.63 15.14
CA PHE A 68 13.43 -14.92 14.69
C PHE A 68 14.66 -15.82 14.63
N PHE A 69 14.85 -16.70 15.62
CA PHE A 69 15.96 -17.67 15.63
C PHE A 69 15.86 -18.68 14.47
N GLU A 70 14.65 -19.18 14.18
CA GLU A 70 14.43 -20.02 13.00
C GLU A 70 14.79 -19.30 11.69
N LEU A 71 14.40 -18.03 11.56
CA LEU A 71 14.75 -17.21 10.41
C LEU A 71 16.27 -17.03 10.30
N ASN A 72 16.96 -16.72 11.39
CA ASN A 72 18.41 -16.58 11.41
C ASN A 72 19.09 -17.88 11.03
N ALA A 73 18.64 -19.02 11.59
CA ALA A 73 19.17 -20.34 11.23
C ALA A 73 18.99 -20.67 9.74
N SER A 74 17.85 -20.27 9.14
CA SER A 74 17.58 -20.47 7.72
C SER A 74 18.50 -19.64 6.80
N LEU A 75 19.06 -18.55 7.30
CA LEU A 75 19.96 -17.65 6.57
C LEU A 75 21.45 -17.99 6.75
N LYS A 76 21.77 -19.03 7.54
CA LYS A 76 23.16 -19.48 7.77
C LYS A 76 23.87 -19.81 6.46
N ALA A 77 23.19 -20.46 5.52
CA ALA A 77 23.75 -20.81 4.22
C ALA A 77 24.11 -19.58 3.36
N GLU A 78 23.47 -18.43 3.62
CA GLU A 78 23.78 -17.16 2.97
C GLU A 78 24.97 -16.42 3.58
N GLY A 79 25.52 -16.94 4.67
CA GLY A 79 26.66 -16.36 5.37
C GLY A 79 26.31 -15.56 6.62
N LEU A 80 25.08 -15.64 7.13
CA LEU A 80 24.72 -14.97 8.38
C LEU A 80 25.43 -15.60 9.56
N ASP A 81 26.10 -14.78 10.39
CA ASP A 81 26.50 -15.18 11.73
C ASP A 81 25.26 -15.28 12.61
N VAL A 82 24.77 -16.51 12.78
CA VAL A 82 23.54 -16.81 13.52
C VAL A 82 23.66 -16.38 14.98
N GLY A 83 24.83 -16.60 15.62
CA GLY A 83 25.03 -16.23 17.01
C GLY A 83 24.92 -14.71 17.24
N ALA A 84 25.57 -13.93 16.37
CA ALA A 84 25.47 -12.46 16.44
C ALA A 84 24.06 -11.95 16.12
N ALA A 85 23.36 -12.56 15.18
CA ALA A 85 21.98 -12.21 14.83
C ALA A 85 20.98 -12.56 15.94
N ASP A 86 21.15 -13.71 16.59
CA ASP A 86 20.33 -14.16 17.73
C ASP A 86 20.54 -13.23 18.94
N LEU A 87 21.79 -12.82 19.20
CA LEU A 87 22.09 -11.84 20.27
C LEU A 87 21.40 -10.50 19.97
N PHE A 88 21.58 -9.95 18.76
CA PHE A 88 20.96 -8.68 18.36
C PHE A 88 19.45 -8.67 18.58
N ILE A 89 18.76 -9.72 18.11
CA ILE A 89 17.30 -9.75 18.23
C ILE A 89 16.84 -10.06 19.65
N SER A 90 17.61 -10.83 20.42
CA SER A 90 17.31 -11.11 21.83
C SER A 90 17.36 -9.84 22.69
N GLU A 91 18.33 -8.97 22.46
CA GLU A 91 18.42 -7.66 23.12
C GLU A 91 17.20 -6.79 22.81
N ARG A 92 16.75 -6.77 21.54
CA ARG A 92 15.56 -6.03 21.12
C ARG A 92 14.29 -6.57 21.78
N VAL A 93 14.08 -7.90 21.72
CA VAL A 93 12.91 -8.54 22.30
C VAL A 93 12.87 -8.36 23.82
N SER A 94 14.00 -8.50 24.51
CA SER A 94 14.08 -8.29 25.96
C SER A 94 13.78 -6.85 26.33
N GLY A 95 14.31 -5.88 25.58
CA GLY A 95 14.03 -4.46 25.81
C GLY A 95 12.54 -4.14 25.57
N VAL A 96 11.94 -4.69 24.52
CA VAL A 96 10.51 -4.52 24.25
C VAL A 96 9.65 -5.11 25.36
N LEU A 97 9.99 -6.27 25.90
CA LEU A 97 9.27 -6.85 27.03
C LEU A 97 9.32 -5.90 28.23
N GLY A 98 10.48 -5.32 28.52
CA GLY A 98 10.62 -4.32 29.59
C GLY A 98 9.74 -3.08 29.36
N TYR A 99 9.68 -2.55 28.13
CA TYR A 99 8.80 -1.43 27.80
C TYR A 99 7.32 -1.79 27.92
N LEU A 100 6.91 -3.00 27.45
CA LEU A 100 5.51 -3.45 27.56
C LEU A 100 5.10 -3.62 29.01
N ASN A 101 5.97 -4.18 29.88
CA ASN A 101 5.71 -4.30 31.32
C ASN A 101 5.50 -2.92 31.96
N SER A 102 6.40 -1.97 31.71
CA SER A 102 6.26 -0.59 32.20
C SER A 102 5.00 0.10 31.69
N THR A 103 4.64 -0.16 30.44
CA THR A 103 3.41 0.37 29.81
C THR A 103 2.16 -0.25 30.44
N ALA A 104 2.19 -1.55 30.81
CA ALA A 104 1.11 -2.23 31.50
C ALA A 104 0.87 -1.61 32.90
N ASP A 105 1.96 -1.30 33.64
CA ASP A 105 1.87 -0.61 34.93
C ASP A 105 1.26 0.79 34.81
N LEU A 106 1.63 1.54 33.76
CA LEU A 106 1.03 2.85 33.46
C LEU A 106 -0.46 2.72 33.07
N LEU A 107 -0.83 1.71 32.27
CA LEU A 107 -2.23 1.42 31.94
C LEU A 107 -3.06 1.11 33.18
N ALA A 108 -2.51 0.31 34.10
CA ALA A 108 -3.17 -0.03 35.36
C ALA A 108 -3.35 1.18 36.28
N SER A 109 -2.46 2.17 36.19
CA SER A 109 -2.52 3.38 37.03
C SER A 109 -3.68 4.33 36.68
N GLY A 110 -4.16 4.30 35.43
CA GLY A 110 -5.22 5.17 34.93
C GLY A 110 -4.85 6.65 34.73
N TYR A 111 -3.59 7.05 34.99
CA TYR A 111 -3.13 8.44 34.86
C TYR A 111 -2.82 8.88 33.44
N VAL A 112 -2.59 7.92 32.52
CA VAL A 112 -2.23 8.19 31.13
C VAL A 112 -3.29 7.61 30.20
N SER A 113 -3.55 8.32 29.11
CA SER A 113 -4.51 7.88 28.09
C SER A 113 -4.18 6.46 27.60
N ARG A 114 -5.17 5.56 27.70
CA ARG A 114 -5.06 4.18 27.19
C ARG A 114 -4.72 4.16 25.71
N THR A 115 -5.36 5.04 24.93
CA THR A 115 -5.16 5.12 23.46
C THR A 115 -3.71 5.48 23.13
N GLU A 116 -3.11 6.43 23.84
CA GLU A 116 -1.71 6.84 23.61
C GLU A 116 -0.73 5.73 23.98
N LEU A 117 -0.93 5.06 25.12
CA LEU A 117 -0.08 3.95 25.55
C LEU A 117 -0.15 2.75 24.59
N LEU A 118 -1.35 2.40 24.13
CA LEU A 118 -1.52 1.33 23.15
C LEU A 118 -0.92 1.70 21.78
N SER A 119 -1.06 2.94 21.35
CA SER A 119 -0.40 3.44 20.14
C SER A 119 1.12 3.33 20.23
N ALA A 120 1.71 3.77 21.36
CA ALA A 120 3.15 3.66 21.59
C ALA A 120 3.64 2.19 21.59
N ALA A 121 2.88 1.29 22.21
CA ALA A 121 3.19 -0.16 22.19
C ALA A 121 3.14 -0.74 20.77
N ARG A 122 2.18 -0.31 19.94
CA ARG A 122 2.04 -0.73 18.54
C ARG A 122 3.22 -0.27 17.70
N GLU A 123 3.63 0.99 17.84
CA GLU A 123 4.81 1.57 17.20
C GLU A 123 6.09 0.81 17.56
N LEU A 124 6.29 0.52 18.84
CA LEU A 124 7.45 -0.20 19.33
C LEU A 124 7.54 -1.60 18.74
N LEU A 125 6.43 -2.36 18.77
CA LEU A 125 6.38 -3.71 18.24
C LEU A 125 6.62 -3.74 16.72
N ALA A 126 6.04 -2.81 15.96
CA ALA A 126 6.25 -2.71 14.52
C ALA A 126 7.73 -2.53 14.15
N SER A 127 8.50 -1.82 14.98
CA SER A 127 9.90 -1.49 14.70
C SER A 127 10.86 -2.68 14.67
N ILE A 128 10.53 -3.78 15.36
CA ILE A 128 11.47 -4.89 15.59
C ILE A 128 11.73 -5.70 14.32
N GLY A 129 10.67 -6.02 13.59
CA GLY A 129 10.78 -6.90 12.43
C GLY A 129 11.66 -6.33 11.33
N GLU A 130 11.62 -5.04 11.12
CA GLU A 130 12.39 -4.35 10.09
C GLU A 130 13.82 -4.07 10.52
N SER A 131 14.06 -3.81 11.82
CA SER A 131 15.41 -3.77 12.36
C SER A 131 16.12 -5.11 12.19
N HIS A 132 15.43 -6.23 12.45
CA HIS A 132 15.98 -7.57 12.25
C HIS A 132 16.34 -7.84 10.79
N SER A 133 15.44 -7.55 9.84
CA SER A 133 15.70 -7.81 8.43
C SER A 133 16.82 -6.93 7.85
N ALA A 134 16.89 -5.65 8.25
CA ALA A 134 17.94 -4.74 7.83
C ALA A 134 19.31 -5.13 8.37
N TYR A 135 19.38 -5.48 9.67
CA TYR A 135 20.61 -5.98 10.29
C TYR A 135 21.13 -7.23 9.59
N ASN A 136 20.28 -8.25 9.43
CA ASN A 136 20.67 -9.50 8.78
C ASN A 136 21.15 -9.27 7.35
N SER A 137 20.46 -8.42 6.58
CA SER A 137 20.85 -8.09 5.22
C SER A 137 22.23 -7.47 5.14
N ALA A 138 22.54 -6.52 6.02
CA ALA A 138 23.87 -5.90 6.08
C ALA A 138 24.95 -6.94 6.46
N LYS A 139 24.68 -7.78 7.47
CA LYS A 139 25.64 -8.79 7.93
C LYS A 139 25.93 -9.85 6.89
N ILE A 140 24.93 -10.30 6.14
CA ILE A 140 25.11 -11.26 5.04
C ILE A 140 26.00 -10.65 3.94
N LEU A 141 25.78 -9.39 3.55
CA LEU A 141 26.60 -8.76 2.55
C LEU A 141 28.03 -8.54 3.03
N GLN A 142 28.23 -8.18 4.29
CA GLN A 142 29.56 -8.11 4.90
C GLN A 142 30.28 -9.45 4.84
N ALA A 143 29.59 -10.57 5.16
CA ALA A 143 30.14 -11.92 5.06
C ALA A 143 30.49 -12.33 3.63
N LYS A 144 29.79 -11.78 2.62
CA LYS A 144 30.08 -11.97 1.20
C LYS A 144 31.22 -11.04 0.69
N GLY A 145 31.84 -10.23 1.56
CA GLY A 145 32.98 -9.37 1.24
C GLY A 145 32.61 -7.99 0.71
N TYR A 146 31.36 -7.57 0.80
CA TYR A 146 30.93 -6.22 0.41
C TYR A 146 30.97 -5.27 1.61
N SER A 147 31.33 -4.00 1.36
CA SER A 147 31.13 -2.93 2.36
C SER A 147 29.65 -2.65 2.47
N ALA A 148 29.03 -3.05 3.59
CA ALA A 148 27.61 -2.90 3.82
C ALA A 148 27.34 -2.28 5.20
N ASN A 149 26.34 -1.39 5.25
CA ASN A 149 25.97 -0.64 6.45
C ASN A 149 24.54 -0.93 6.86
N PHE A 150 24.29 -1.01 8.17
CA PHE A 150 22.96 -1.08 8.77
C PHE A 150 22.59 0.29 9.33
N ILE A 151 21.47 0.85 8.87
CA ILE A 151 20.94 2.14 9.30
C ILE A 151 19.62 1.90 10.01
N ASP A 152 19.62 2.13 11.32
CA ASP A 152 18.46 1.91 12.18
C ASP A 152 17.67 3.20 12.40
N LEU A 153 16.51 3.31 11.76
CA LEU A 153 15.58 4.42 11.97
C LEU A 153 14.55 4.15 13.06
N SER A 154 14.59 2.97 13.70
CA SER A 154 13.65 2.61 14.77
C SER A 154 13.75 3.51 16.00
N GLY A 155 14.82 4.28 16.11
CA GLY A 155 15.09 5.13 17.28
C GLY A 155 15.33 4.32 18.54
N TRP A 156 15.82 3.09 18.41
CA TRP A 156 16.16 2.24 19.55
C TRP A 156 17.22 2.88 20.43
N GLY A 157 16.90 3.00 21.72
CA GLY A 157 17.79 3.64 22.68
C GLY A 157 17.95 5.17 22.53
N ASP A 158 17.27 5.80 21.56
CA ASP A 158 17.27 7.24 21.37
C ASP A 158 16.02 7.89 22.00
N PRO A 159 16.17 8.60 23.14
CA PRO A 159 15.06 9.26 23.81
C PRO A 159 14.67 10.59 23.17
N VAL A 160 15.44 11.10 22.21
CA VAL A 160 15.20 12.43 21.63
C VAL A 160 14.00 12.37 20.69
N ALA A 161 13.03 13.23 20.96
CA ALA A 161 11.88 13.44 20.08
C ALA A 161 12.34 14.09 18.77
N ARG A 162 12.06 13.44 17.65
CA ARG A 162 12.34 13.93 16.28
C ARG A 162 11.17 13.57 15.39
N THR A 163 10.93 14.37 14.38
CA THR A 163 10.07 14.02 13.26
C THR A 163 10.70 12.90 12.44
N ILE A 164 9.89 12.23 11.61
CA ILE A 164 10.39 11.21 10.66
C ILE A 164 11.48 11.82 9.77
N ASP A 165 11.25 13.01 9.23
CA ASP A 165 12.17 13.67 8.30
C ASP A 165 13.50 14.06 8.98
N GLU A 166 13.46 14.58 10.22
CA GLU A 166 14.67 14.89 11.02
C GLU A 166 15.49 13.62 11.32
N ARG A 167 14.82 12.52 11.66
CA ARG A 167 15.49 11.24 11.93
C ARG A 167 16.17 10.69 10.68
N ILE A 168 15.49 10.71 9.56
CA ILE A 168 16.05 10.28 8.27
C ILE A 168 17.24 11.17 7.88
N ALA A 169 17.11 12.49 7.95
CA ALA A 169 18.17 13.42 7.61
C ALA A 169 19.43 13.21 8.47
N LEU A 170 19.26 13.02 9.79
CA LEU A 170 20.36 12.75 10.70
C LEU A 170 21.05 11.40 10.39
N ALA A 171 20.28 10.34 10.20
CA ALA A 171 20.83 9.01 9.98
C ALA A 171 21.53 8.87 8.61
N LEU A 172 21.10 9.65 7.62
CA LEU A 172 21.68 9.65 6.27
C LEU A 172 22.76 10.70 6.04
N ALA A 173 23.10 11.49 7.05
CA ALA A 173 24.17 12.48 6.93
C ALA A 173 25.50 11.83 6.52
N GLY A 174 26.01 12.18 5.32
CA GLY A 174 27.26 11.64 4.76
C GLY A 174 27.19 10.22 4.21
N VAL A 175 26.00 9.63 4.07
CA VAL A 175 25.84 8.26 3.50
C VAL A 175 26.14 8.24 1.97
N GLY A 176 25.80 9.31 1.25
CA GLY A 176 26.02 9.40 -0.21
C GLY A 176 27.49 9.44 -0.65
N ASP A 177 28.40 9.80 0.24
CA ASP A 177 29.84 9.92 -0.06
C ASP A 177 30.60 8.61 0.15
N ARG A 178 29.94 7.56 0.64
CA ARG A 178 30.58 6.29 0.99
C ARG A 178 30.38 5.26 -0.12
N GLN A 179 31.44 4.54 -0.46
CA GLN A 179 31.33 3.35 -1.32
C GLN A 179 30.80 2.14 -0.52
N GLU A 180 29.55 2.24 -0.11
CA GLU A 180 28.87 1.25 0.73
C GLU A 180 27.46 0.96 0.17
N VAL A 181 26.94 -0.21 0.54
CA VAL A 181 25.53 -0.55 0.42
C VAL A 181 24.87 -0.35 1.76
N SER A 182 23.81 0.44 1.82
CA SER A 182 23.11 0.69 3.08
C SER A 182 21.76 -0.03 3.14
N PHE A 183 21.54 -0.75 4.24
CA PHE A 183 20.23 -1.35 4.58
C PHE A 183 19.57 -0.53 5.67
N VAL A 184 18.45 0.07 5.31
CA VAL A 184 17.69 0.99 6.15
C VAL A 184 16.42 0.29 6.63
N THR A 185 16.06 0.45 7.89
CA THR A 185 14.80 -0.07 8.40
C THR A 185 13.62 0.62 7.71
N GLY A 186 12.62 -0.14 7.29
CA GLY A 186 11.39 0.42 6.73
C GLY A 186 10.52 1.12 7.77
N TYR A 187 10.63 0.71 9.04
CA TYR A 187 10.07 1.47 10.15
C TYR A 187 10.97 2.66 10.52
N CYS A 188 10.37 3.83 10.70
CA CYS A 188 11.05 5.04 11.15
C CYS A 188 10.28 5.66 12.33
N LYS A 189 10.93 5.78 13.50
CA LYS A 189 10.34 6.45 14.68
C LYS A 189 10.24 7.95 14.43
N GLY A 190 9.06 8.50 14.55
CA GLY A 190 8.80 9.93 14.50
C GLY A 190 7.75 10.36 15.50
N THR A 191 7.75 11.65 15.83
CA THR A 191 6.75 12.27 16.74
C THR A 191 5.34 12.19 16.16
N GLU A 192 5.21 12.05 14.85
CA GLU A 192 3.95 11.88 14.11
C GLU A 192 3.29 10.53 14.41
N GLY A 193 4.09 9.48 14.67
CA GLY A 193 3.64 8.10 14.80
C GLY A 193 3.35 7.47 13.43
N ILE A 194 4.34 6.77 12.87
CA ILE A 194 4.24 6.25 11.49
C ILE A 194 3.14 5.19 11.34
N MET A 195 2.93 4.36 12.37
CA MET A 195 1.85 3.37 12.38
C MET A 195 0.47 4.00 12.52
N ARG A 196 0.37 5.07 13.30
CA ARG A 196 -0.87 5.81 13.50
C ARG A 196 -1.33 6.48 12.21
N GLU A 197 -0.40 6.97 11.41
CA GLU A 197 -0.70 7.71 10.18
C GLU A 197 -0.89 6.79 8.96
N PHE A 198 -0.12 5.69 8.87
CA PHE A 198 -0.03 4.86 7.65
C PHE A 198 -0.39 3.39 7.87
N ASP A 199 -0.67 2.97 9.09
CA ASP A 199 -0.89 1.58 9.46
C ASP A 199 0.17 0.66 8.83
N ARG A 200 -0.17 -0.17 7.84
CA ARG A 200 0.73 -1.16 7.23
C ARG A 200 1.39 -0.73 5.91
N GLY A 201 1.34 0.54 5.54
CA GLY A 201 2.05 1.10 4.37
C GLY A 201 3.34 1.85 4.72
N TYR A 202 3.74 1.87 5.97
CA TYR A 202 4.79 2.73 6.50
C TYR A 202 6.18 2.49 5.91
N SER A 203 6.54 1.27 5.53
CA SER A 203 7.84 0.99 4.89
C SER A 203 7.98 1.69 3.53
N GLU A 204 6.89 1.81 2.78
CA GLU A 204 6.87 2.52 1.50
C GLU A 204 6.99 4.03 1.71
N VAL A 205 6.44 4.57 2.80
CA VAL A 205 6.59 5.97 3.17
C VAL A 205 8.04 6.28 3.57
N THR A 206 8.65 5.45 4.40
CA THR A 206 10.07 5.57 4.76
C THR A 206 10.95 5.49 3.51
N PHE A 207 10.69 4.54 2.61
CA PHE A 207 11.38 4.41 1.33
C PHE A 207 11.35 5.71 0.52
N SER A 208 10.17 6.30 0.37
CA SER A 208 10.00 7.53 -0.40
C SER A 208 10.70 8.73 0.25
N LYS A 209 10.56 8.88 1.58
CA LYS A 209 11.24 9.94 2.34
C LYS A 209 12.76 9.80 2.31
N VAL A 210 13.29 8.57 2.40
CA VAL A 210 14.73 8.27 2.22
C VAL A 210 15.18 8.67 0.83
N ALA A 211 14.45 8.29 -0.22
CA ALA A 211 14.80 8.65 -1.60
C ALA A 211 14.83 10.18 -1.81
N VAL A 212 13.89 10.91 -1.21
CA VAL A 212 13.86 12.39 -1.26
C VAL A 212 15.05 12.98 -0.50
N ALA A 213 15.34 12.47 0.72
CA ALA A 213 16.41 13.00 1.58
C ALA A 213 17.79 12.88 0.92
N VAL A 214 18.06 11.77 0.21
CA VAL A 214 19.32 11.56 -0.52
C VAL A 214 19.29 12.08 -1.94
N LYS A 215 18.21 12.72 -2.40
CA LYS A 215 18.01 13.19 -3.78
C LYS A 215 18.29 12.06 -4.78
N ALA A 216 17.67 10.92 -4.57
CA ALA A 216 17.89 9.73 -5.38
C ALA A 216 17.62 10.02 -6.87
N ARG A 217 18.45 9.45 -7.74
CA ARG A 217 18.25 9.55 -9.19
C ARG A 217 16.98 8.81 -9.64
N GLU A 218 16.67 7.70 -8.99
CA GLU A 218 15.52 6.86 -9.22
C GLU A 218 15.17 6.12 -7.92
N ALA A 219 13.90 6.01 -7.60
CA ALA A 219 13.39 5.18 -6.52
C ALA A 219 12.85 3.87 -7.13
N VAL A 220 13.31 2.71 -6.64
CA VAL A 220 12.92 1.40 -7.19
C VAL A 220 12.24 0.57 -6.13
N ILE A 221 10.98 0.18 -6.36
CA ILE A 221 10.24 -0.73 -5.50
C ILE A 221 10.19 -2.12 -6.14
N HIS A 222 10.52 -3.15 -5.36
CA HIS A 222 10.48 -4.53 -5.82
C HIS A 222 9.23 -5.24 -5.28
N LYS A 223 8.41 -5.71 -6.20
CA LYS A 223 7.20 -6.52 -5.93
C LYS A 223 7.42 -7.95 -6.42
N GLU A 224 6.45 -8.82 -6.17
CA GLU A 224 6.48 -10.22 -6.64
C GLU A 224 5.95 -10.38 -8.08
N PHE A 225 5.32 -9.34 -8.63
CA PHE A 225 4.67 -9.34 -9.92
C PHE A 225 4.98 -8.04 -10.67
N HIS A 226 4.81 -8.06 -11.98
CA HIS A 226 4.79 -6.84 -12.79
C HIS A 226 3.48 -6.07 -12.58
N LEU A 227 3.53 -4.74 -12.66
CA LEU A 227 2.33 -3.96 -12.92
C LEU A 227 1.88 -4.29 -14.34
N SER A 228 0.70 -4.88 -14.49
CA SER A 228 0.21 -5.43 -15.74
C SER A 228 -1.10 -4.78 -16.16
N SER A 229 -1.46 -4.93 -17.44
CA SER A 229 -2.70 -4.39 -18.01
C SER A 229 -4.00 -4.89 -17.36
N ALA A 230 -3.93 -5.95 -16.57
CA ALA A 230 -5.00 -6.44 -15.69
C ALA A 230 -4.46 -7.51 -14.72
N ASP A 231 -5.33 -8.02 -13.82
CA ASP A 231 -5.00 -9.17 -12.98
C ASP A 231 -4.89 -10.45 -13.83
N PRO A 232 -3.70 -11.09 -13.88
CA PRO A 232 -3.51 -12.34 -14.62
C PRO A 232 -4.43 -13.48 -14.18
N LYS A 233 -4.91 -13.48 -12.95
CA LYS A 233 -5.84 -14.49 -12.42
C LYS A 233 -7.23 -14.36 -13.03
N ILE A 234 -7.63 -13.14 -13.39
CA ILE A 234 -8.94 -12.85 -13.99
C ILE A 234 -8.90 -13.01 -15.50
N ILE A 235 -7.89 -12.42 -16.14
CA ILE A 235 -7.81 -12.34 -17.62
C ILE A 235 -7.09 -13.56 -18.21
N GLY A 236 -6.12 -14.10 -17.48
CA GLY A 236 -5.22 -15.16 -17.94
C GLY A 236 -3.80 -14.63 -18.19
N PRO A 237 -2.76 -15.37 -17.76
CA PRO A 237 -1.36 -14.89 -17.78
C PRO A 237 -0.82 -14.62 -19.19
N GLY A 238 -1.34 -15.29 -20.23
CA GLY A 238 -0.91 -15.08 -21.62
C GLY A 238 -1.56 -13.90 -22.33
N LYS A 239 -2.51 -13.22 -21.69
CA LYS A 239 -3.26 -12.09 -22.28
C LYS A 239 -2.91 -10.74 -21.69
N VAL A 240 -2.38 -10.73 -20.46
CA VAL A 240 -1.94 -9.51 -19.81
C VAL A 240 -0.55 -9.14 -20.28
N VAL A 241 -0.31 -7.84 -20.41
CA VAL A 241 1.01 -7.30 -20.77
C VAL A 241 1.52 -6.40 -19.65
N PRO A 242 2.83 -6.43 -19.33
CA PRO A 242 3.41 -5.48 -18.38
C PRO A 242 3.26 -4.04 -18.86
N VAL A 243 2.93 -3.13 -17.96
CA VAL A 243 2.93 -1.69 -18.20
C VAL A 243 4.37 -1.22 -18.11
N CYS A 244 4.92 -0.68 -19.22
CA CYS A 244 6.32 -0.24 -19.25
C CYS A 244 6.51 1.15 -18.66
N ASN A 245 5.61 2.08 -18.99
CA ASN A 245 5.67 3.46 -18.53
C ASN A 245 4.26 3.94 -18.19
N THR A 246 4.16 4.76 -17.14
CA THR A 246 2.93 5.46 -16.77
C THR A 246 3.26 6.71 -15.94
N ASN A 247 2.25 7.39 -15.40
CA ASN A 247 2.44 8.56 -14.54
C ASN A 247 1.83 8.36 -13.15
N PHE A 248 2.09 9.32 -12.24
CA PHE A 248 1.58 9.25 -10.88
C PHE A 248 0.06 9.36 -10.81
N ASP A 249 -0.59 10.12 -11.73
CA ASP A 249 -2.06 10.18 -11.77
C ASP A 249 -2.68 8.79 -12.04
N VAL A 250 -2.12 8.04 -12.98
CA VAL A 250 -2.58 6.66 -13.27
C VAL A 250 -2.30 5.75 -12.06
N ALA A 251 -1.13 5.89 -11.42
CA ALA A 251 -0.80 5.11 -10.23
C ALA A 251 -1.77 5.37 -9.07
N ASP A 252 -2.20 6.62 -8.86
CA ASP A 252 -3.21 6.99 -7.87
C ASP A 252 -4.57 6.35 -8.17
N GLN A 253 -4.99 6.37 -9.46
CA GLN A 253 -6.25 5.71 -9.86
C GLN A 253 -6.23 4.19 -9.65
N LEU A 254 -5.08 3.54 -9.84
CA LEU A 254 -4.92 2.12 -9.56
C LEU A 254 -5.04 1.81 -8.07
N ALA A 255 -4.47 2.65 -7.23
CA ALA A 255 -4.52 2.49 -5.78
C ALA A 255 -5.94 2.64 -5.22
N ASP A 256 -6.73 3.57 -5.78
CA ASP A 256 -8.12 3.82 -5.37
C ASP A 256 -9.02 2.58 -5.50
N VAL A 257 -8.71 1.70 -6.42
CA VAL A 257 -9.46 0.45 -6.65
C VAL A 257 -8.72 -0.81 -6.17
N GLY A 258 -7.68 -0.65 -5.35
CA GLY A 258 -6.97 -1.73 -4.68
C GLY A 258 -5.89 -2.43 -5.50
N MET A 259 -5.49 -1.88 -6.65
CA MET A 259 -4.32 -2.35 -7.43
C MET A 259 -3.11 -1.47 -7.14
N GLU A 260 -2.60 -1.53 -5.93
CA GLU A 260 -1.50 -0.67 -5.48
C GLU A 260 -0.14 -1.08 -6.08
N ALA A 261 0.41 -0.23 -6.94
CA ALA A 261 1.84 -0.27 -7.27
C ALA A 261 2.68 0.23 -6.09
N ILE A 262 2.26 1.32 -5.48
CA ILE A 262 2.78 1.95 -4.27
C ILE A 262 1.63 2.66 -3.55
N HIS A 263 1.70 2.74 -2.23
CA HIS A 263 0.71 3.48 -1.45
C HIS A 263 0.70 4.98 -1.87
N PRO A 264 -0.46 5.62 -2.14
CA PRO A 264 -0.52 7.00 -2.65
C PRO A 264 0.22 8.02 -1.77
N LYS A 265 0.09 7.91 -0.44
CA LYS A 265 0.82 8.78 0.49
C LYS A 265 2.35 8.58 0.42
N ALA A 266 2.83 7.42 -0.05
CA ALA A 266 4.24 7.18 -0.29
C ALA A 266 4.69 7.67 -1.68
N ALA A 267 3.82 7.60 -2.69
CA ALA A 267 4.11 8.12 -4.03
C ALA A 267 4.27 9.65 -4.06
N LYS A 268 3.46 10.37 -3.26
CA LYS A 268 3.39 11.83 -3.26
C LYS A 268 4.72 12.55 -3.01
N PRO A 269 5.55 12.19 -2.01
CA PRO A 269 6.87 12.80 -1.82
C PRO A 269 7.78 12.66 -3.05
N LEU A 270 7.76 11.51 -3.73
CA LEU A 270 8.55 11.28 -4.94
C LEU A 270 8.07 12.16 -6.09
N GLU A 271 6.75 12.23 -6.32
CA GLU A 271 6.15 13.10 -7.34
C GLU A 271 6.52 14.56 -7.11
N MET A 272 6.41 15.06 -5.87
CA MET A 272 6.73 16.46 -5.53
C MET A 272 8.22 16.76 -5.71
N ALA A 273 9.10 15.80 -5.42
CA ALA A 273 10.54 15.94 -5.61
C ALA A 273 10.99 15.69 -7.07
N GLY A 274 10.10 15.28 -7.96
CA GLY A 274 10.42 14.93 -9.35
C GLY A 274 11.31 13.69 -9.47
N ILE A 275 11.27 12.78 -8.49
CA ILE A 275 12.04 11.55 -8.50
C ILE A 275 11.23 10.47 -9.21
N PRO A 276 11.76 9.86 -10.30
CA PRO A 276 11.09 8.76 -10.97
C PRO A 276 10.96 7.55 -10.04
N LEU A 277 9.80 6.89 -10.09
CA LEU A 277 9.55 5.63 -9.39
C LEU A 277 9.55 4.48 -10.40
N ARG A 278 10.30 3.42 -10.12
CA ARG A 278 10.26 2.19 -10.92
C ARG A 278 9.71 1.03 -10.10
N VAL A 279 8.73 0.33 -10.64
CA VAL A 279 8.17 -0.89 -10.06
C VAL A 279 8.75 -2.08 -10.82
N LYS A 280 9.49 -2.96 -10.14
CA LYS A 280 10.12 -4.14 -10.74
C LYS A 280 9.61 -5.43 -10.10
N ASN A 281 9.57 -6.49 -10.89
CA ASN A 281 9.41 -7.84 -10.37
C ASN A 281 10.78 -8.36 -9.90
N ALA A 282 10.90 -8.69 -8.61
CA ALA A 282 12.15 -9.23 -8.03
C ALA A 282 12.55 -10.60 -8.61
N PHE A 283 11.61 -11.31 -9.21
CA PHE A 283 11.78 -12.67 -9.75
C PHE A 283 11.85 -12.71 -11.28
N ASP A 284 11.70 -11.56 -11.94
CA ASP A 284 12.00 -11.35 -13.36
C ASP A 284 12.93 -10.14 -13.49
N PRO A 285 14.20 -10.31 -13.11
CA PRO A 285 15.15 -9.20 -13.04
C PRO A 285 15.56 -8.66 -14.42
N ASP A 286 15.35 -9.41 -15.51
CA ASP A 286 15.71 -8.99 -16.87
C ASP A 286 14.71 -7.98 -17.44
N HIS A 287 13.48 -7.99 -16.97
CA HIS A 287 12.47 -7.01 -17.35
C HIS A 287 12.73 -5.66 -16.66
N ASP A 288 12.66 -4.56 -17.42
CA ASP A 288 12.91 -3.21 -16.90
C ASP A 288 11.87 -2.73 -15.88
N GLY A 289 10.72 -3.38 -15.82
CA GLY A 289 9.60 -3.02 -14.95
C GLY A 289 8.79 -1.84 -15.50
N THR A 290 8.03 -1.19 -14.61
CA THR A 290 7.20 -0.01 -14.92
C THR A 290 7.88 1.23 -14.41
N LEU A 291 8.16 2.20 -15.29
CA LEU A 291 8.65 3.52 -14.91
C LEU A 291 7.45 4.48 -14.74
N ILE A 292 7.35 5.08 -13.56
CA ILE A 292 6.32 6.07 -13.21
C ILE A 292 6.98 7.42 -13.08
N THR A 293 6.57 8.39 -13.91
CA THR A 293 7.10 9.75 -13.89
C THR A 293 5.96 10.77 -13.85
N LYS A 294 6.28 12.01 -13.47
CA LYS A 294 5.27 13.06 -13.34
C LYS A 294 4.60 13.43 -14.66
N ASP A 295 5.40 13.55 -15.71
CA ASP A 295 4.96 14.16 -16.97
C ASP A 295 4.73 13.14 -18.09
N TYR A 296 4.77 11.84 -17.79
CA TYR A 296 4.53 10.83 -18.81
C TYR A 296 3.09 10.88 -19.30
N THR A 297 2.95 10.88 -20.62
CA THR A 297 1.69 10.67 -21.32
C THR A 297 1.95 9.71 -22.47
N CYS A 298 1.16 8.66 -22.58
CA CYS A 298 1.30 7.70 -23.67
C CYS A 298 1.12 8.41 -25.02
N THR A 299 2.01 8.15 -25.97
CA THR A 299 1.95 8.78 -27.31
C THR A 299 0.71 8.32 -28.08
N GLU A 300 0.30 7.08 -27.87
CA GLU A 300 -0.90 6.50 -28.43
C GLU A 300 -2.06 6.56 -27.45
N SER A 301 -3.27 6.76 -27.96
CA SER A 301 -4.47 6.67 -27.11
C SER A 301 -4.79 5.20 -26.86
N LYS A 302 -4.58 4.77 -25.61
CA LYS A 302 -4.90 3.40 -25.20
C LYS A 302 -5.24 3.33 -23.72
N ILE A 303 -6.00 2.32 -23.38
CA ILE A 303 -6.14 1.92 -21.97
C ILE A 303 -4.88 1.15 -21.58
N GLU A 304 -4.25 1.60 -20.51
CA GLU A 304 -3.04 1.00 -19.96
C GLU A 304 -3.38 -0.16 -19.03
N VAL A 305 -4.44 0.01 -18.22
CA VAL A 305 -4.87 -0.97 -17.23
C VAL A 305 -6.40 -1.07 -17.14
N VAL A 306 -6.91 -2.29 -17.09
CA VAL A 306 -8.29 -2.61 -16.70
C VAL A 306 -8.24 -3.33 -15.35
N THR A 307 -8.86 -2.74 -14.34
CA THR A 307 -8.85 -3.26 -12.96
C THR A 307 -10.19 -2.98 -12.28
N GLY A 308 -10.30 -3.30 -11.00
CA GLY A 308 -11.51 -3.00 -10.22
C GLY A 308 -11.60 -3.82 -8.95
N THR A 309 -12.73 -3.69 -8.28
CA THR A 309 -13.03 -4.40 -7.05
C THR A 309 -14.49 -4.79 -6.94
N ASP A 310 -14.75 -5.95 -6.36
CA ASP A 310 -16.08 -6.47 -6.02
C ASP A 310 -16.42 -6.31 -4.51
N LYS A 311 -15.57 -5.59 -3.77
CA LYS A 311 -15.70 -5.40 -2.31
C LYS A 311 -16.25 -4.02 -2.00
N VAL A 312 -17.24 -3.59 -2.74
CA VAL A 312 -17.88 -2.28 -2.61
C VAL A 312 -19.40 -2.40 -2.69
N SER A 313 -20.06 -1.42 -2.11
CA SER A 313 -21.52 -1.29 -2.18
C SER A 313 -21.91 0.15 -2.46
N ILE A 314 -23.03 0.33 -3.13
CA ILE A 314 -23.72 1.63 -3.21
C ILE A 314 -24.46 1.83 -1.90
N LEU A 315 -24.28 3.00 -1.29
CA LEU A 315 -25.15 3.57 -0.30
C LEU A 315 -26.08 4.56 -1.03
N GLU A 316 -27.30 4.11 -1.34
CA GLU A 316 -28.35 4.91 -1.96
C GLU A 316 -29.10 5.69 -0.88
N LEU A 317 -29.12 7.02 -1.02
CA LEU A 317 -29.88 7.91 -0.15
C LEU A 317 -30.93 8.63 -1.01
N PHE A 318 -32.19 8.36 -0.73
CA PHE A 318 -33.31 8.97 -1.42
C PHE A 318 -34.14 9.80 -0.44
N ASP A 319 -34.49 11.03 -0.84
CA ASP A 319 -35.39 11.89 -0.10
C ASP A 319 -36.06 12.89 -1.05
N THR A 320 -37.37 12.92 -1.03
CA THR A 320 -38.15 13.83 -1.87
C THR A 320 -37.88 15.30 -1.54
N ARG A 321 -37.44 15.62 -0.33
CA ARG A 321 -37.07 16.95 0.12
C ARG A 321 -35.74 17.46 -0.43
N MET A 322 -34.91 16.61 -0.99
CA MET A 322 -33.64 17.04 -1.63
C MET A 322 -33.88 17.99 -2.82
N VAL A 323 -35.04 17.90 -3.45
CA VAL A 323 -35.41 18.76 -4.56
C VAL A 323 -35.57 20.21 -4.05
N ALA A 324 -34.74 21.11 -4.56
CA ALA A 324 -34.69 22.52 -4.16
C ALA A 324 -34.23 22.82 -2.72
N GLU A 325 -33.75 21.82 -1.96
CA GLU A 325 -33.08 22.02 -0.67
C GLU A 325 -31.56 22.09 -0.80
N VAL A 326 -30.97 23.07 -0.10
CA VAL A 326 -29.52 23.23 -0.02
C VAL A 326 -28.97 22.48 1.20
N GLY A 327 -27.90 21.73 1.05
CA GLY A 327 -27.13 21.19 2.19
C GLY A 327 -27.35 19.70 2.47
N SER A 328 -28.10 18.96 1.67
CA SER A 328 -28.24 17.51 1.82
C SER A 328 -26.86 16.80 1.76
N ASP A 329 -26.03 17.19 0.80
CA ASP A 329 -24.65 16.72 0.70
C ASP A 329 -23.81 16.97 1.96
N TYR A 330 -23.91 18.17 2.51
CA TYR A 330 -23.16 18.54 3.72
C TYR A 330 -23.54 17.63 4.90
N ARG A 331 -24.82 17.37 5.10
CA ARG A 331 -25.32 16.49 6.16
C ARG A 331 -24.78 15.05 6.00
N ILE A 332 -24.79 14.54 4.77
CA ILE A 332 -24.22 13.21 4.47
C ILE A 332 -22.72 13.19 4.76
N MET A 333 -21.97 14.19 4.27
CA MET A 333 -20.52 14.25 4.48
C MET A 333 -20.15 14.40 5.96
N GLN A 334 -20.95 15.09 6.78
CA GLN A 334 -20.73 15.13 8.24
C GLN A 334 -20.78 13.73 8.86
N VAL A 335 -21.81 12.94 8.54
CA VAL A 335 -21.94 11.57 9.04
C VAL A 335 -20.76 10.69 8.59
N LEU A 336 -20.33 10.82 7.33
CA LEU A 336 -19.15 10.08 6.85
C LEU A 336 -17.87 10.44 7.62
N VAL A 337 -17.65 11.73 7.88
CA VAL A 337 -16.49 12.22 8.65
C VAL A 337 -16.53 11.73 10.10
N GLU A 338 -17.69 11.77 10.76
CA GLU A 338 -17.87 11.27 12.13
C GLU A 338 -17.53 9.77 12.25
N HIS A 339 -17.71 9.01 11.18
CA HIS A 339 -17.40 7.60 11.11
C HIS A 339 -16.06 7.27 10.41
N ASP A 340 -15.21 8.29 10.16
CA ASP A 340 -13.92 8.13 9.46
C ASP A 340 -14.06 7.31 8.17
N THR A 341 -15.07 7.66 7.36
CA THR A 341 -15.43 6.92 6.13
C THR A 341 -15.26 7.82 4.91
N SER A 342 -14.65 7.28 3.87
CA SER A 342 -14.50 7.91 2.55
C SER A 342 -15.29 7.15 1.49
N TYR A 343 -15.64 7.82 0.40
CA TYR A 343 -16.29 7.20 -0.76
C TYR A 343 -15.34 7.16 -1.97
N ILE A 344 -15.53 6.17 -2.85
CA ILE A 344 -14.77 5.99 -4.10
C ILE A 344 -15.37 6.83 -5.22
N SER A 345 -16.69 6.79 -5.38
CA SER A 345 -17.41 7.59 -6.37
C SER A 345 -18.76 8.03 -5.85
N LYS A 346 -19.29 9.08 -6.46
CA LYS A 346 -20.58 9.69 -6.11
C LYS A 346 -21.36 10.00 -7.38
N ALA A 347 -22.65 9.66 -7.37
CA ALA A 347 -23.59 10.08 -8.39
C ALA A 347 -24.78 10.79 -7.72
N THR A 348 -25.32 11.81 -8.37
CA THR A 348 -26.45 12.57 -7.86
C THR A 348 -27.46 12.84 -8.94
N ASN A 349 -28.74 12.80 -8.57
CA ASN A 349 -29.83 13.34 -9.36
C ASN A 349 -30.73 14.23 -8.50
N ALA A 350 -31.97 14.53 -8.93
CA ALA A 350 -32.83 15.47 -8.28
C ALA A 350 -33.17 15.11 -6.81
N ASN A 351 -33.28 13.84 -6.47
CA ASN A 351 -33.78 13.34 -5.17
C ASN A 351 -33.01 12.11 -4.66
N THR A 352 -31.89 11.76 -5.27
CA THR A 352 -31.10 10.59 -4.88
C THR A 352 -29.62 10.94 -4.92
N ILE A 353 -28.90 10.48 -3.92
CA ILE A 353 -27.42 10.50 -3.86
C ILE A 353 -26.94 9.08 -3.65
N ASP A 354 -26.13 8.62 -4.58
CA ASP A 354 -25.45 7.33 -4.52
C ASP A 354 -23.99 7.54 -4.17
N LEU A 355 -23.52 6.88 -3.12
CA LEU A 355 -22.12 6.83 -2.74
C LEU A 355 -21.62 5.39 -2.87
N VAL A 356 -20.53 5.19 -3.60
CA VAL A 356 -19.86 3.89 -3.62
C VAL A 356 -18.78 3.87 -2.56
N LEU A 357 -18.90 2.93 -1.61
CA LEU A 357 -18.00 2.77 -0.48
C LEU A 357 -17.44 1.36 -0.44
N TRP A 358 -16.29 1.21 0.21
CA TRP A 358 -15.78 -0.13 0.53
C TRP A 358 -16.71 -0.82 1.52
N ASP A 359 -16.98 -2.12 1.33
CA ASP A 359 -17.82 -2.92 2.23
C ASP A 359 -17.34 -2.87 3.69
N ARG A 360 -16.01 -2.79 3.89
CA ARG A 360 -15.38 -2.70 5.22
C ARG A 360 -15.66 -1.40 5.97
N ASP A 361 -16.03 -0.34 5.24
CA ASP A 361 -16.25 1.00 5.80
C ASP A 361 -17.75 1.27 6.03
N LEU A 362 -18.63 0.36 5.60
CA LEU A 362 -20.06 0.39 5.86
C LEU A 362 -20.38 -0.04 7.29
N ARG A 363 -20.34 0.90 8.21
CA ARG A 363 -20.64 0.64 9.63
C ARG A 363 -22.15 0.69 9.88
N PRO A 364 -22.71 -0.28 10.62
CA PRO A 364 -24.16 -0.28 10.91
C PRO A 364 -24.66 1.01 11.57
N GLU A 365 -23.85 1.60 12.47
CA GLU A 365 -24.17 2.84 13.17
C GLU A 365 -24.27 4.04 12.22
N MET A 366 -23.37 4.10 11.23
CA MET A 366 -23.39 5.13 10.18
C MET A 366 -24.65 5.01 9.34
N VAL A 367 -25.00 3.80 8.91
CA VAL A 367 -26.20 3.53 8.11
C VAL A 367 -27.45 3.91 8.91
N ALA A 368 -27.56 3.49 10.18
CA ALA A 368 -28.67 3.83 11.05
C ALA A 368 -28.84 5.36 11.27
N THR A 369 -27.72 6.09 11.38
CA THR A 369 -27.77 7.55 11.47
C THR A 369 -28.37 8.15 10.20
N LEU A 370 -27.94 7.69 9.03
CA LEU A 370 -28.47 8.15 7.74
C LEU A 370 -29.95 7.76 7.55
N GLU A 371 -30.36 6.56 7.96
CA GLU A 371 -31.78 6.14 7.96
C GLU A 371 -32.67 7.03 8.78
N SER A 372 -32.16 7.65 9.84
CA SER A 372 -32.90 8.62 10.64
C SER A 372 -33.08 9.99 9.94
N MET A 373 -32.27 10.26 8.90
CA MET A 373 -32.19 11.57 8.24
C MET A 373 -32.90 11.62 6.88
N PHE A 374 -32.99 10.48 6.19
CA PHE A 374 -33.46 10.37 4.81
C PHE A 374 -34.64 9.40 4.71
N ASP A 375 -35.52 9.61 3.73
CA ASP A 375 -36.75 8.80 3.56
C ASP A 375 -36.42 7.33 3.23
N VAL A 376 -35.38 7.07 2.44
CA VAL A 376 -34.95 5.73 2.10
C VAL A 376 -33.41 5.69 2.06
N VAL A 377 -32.85 4.72 2.75
CA VAL A 377 -31.42 4.38 2.68
C VAL A 377 -31.30 2.90 2.33
N LYS A 378 -30.50 2.60 1.29
CA LYS A 378 -30.25 1.22 0.88
C LYS A 378 -28.78 0.96 0.70
N VAL A 379 -28.31 -0.21 1.12
CA VAL A 379 -26.99 -0.74 0.82
C VAL A 379 -27.12 -1.80 -0.27
N ILE A 380 -26.54 -1.53 -1.44
CA ILE A 380 -26.64 -2.40 -2.62
C ILE A 380 -25.24 -2.93 -2.97
N PRO A 381 -24.95 -4.23 -2.81
CA PRO A 381 -23.67 -4.82 -3.19
C PRO A 381 -23.43 -4.70 -4.70
N VAL A 382 -22.31 -4.08 -5.07
CA VAL A 382 -21.92 -3.84 -6.45
C VAL A 382 -20.43 -4.15 -6.66
N ALA A 383 -19.96 -3.98 -7.89
CA ALA A 383 -18.54 -3.94 -8.23
C ALA A 383 -18.24 -2.68 -9.05
N ILE A 384 -17.01 -2.18 -8.91
CA ILE A 384 -16.45 -1.16 -9.80
C ILE A 384 -15.44 -1.82 -10.73
N VAL A 385 -15.51 -1.50 -12.01
CA VAL A 385 -14.50 -1.84 -13.00
C VAL A 385 -14.02 -0.57 -13.68
N CYS A 386 -12.70 -0.42 -13.75
CA CYS A 386 -12.03 0.77 -14.22
C CYS A 386 -11.24 0.49 -15.49
N ALA A 387 -11.30 1.43 -16.43
CA ALA A 387 -10.42 1.48 -17.58
C ALA A 387 -9.55 2.75 -17.46
N ILE A 388 -8.25 2.56 -17.28
CA ILE A 388 -7.33 3.60 -16.85
C ILE A 388 -6.21 3.78 -17.87
N GLY A 389 -5.83 5.03 -18.14
CA GLY A 389 -4.71 5.35 -19.02
C GLY A 389 -4.38 6.85 -19.02
N SER A 390 -3.14 7.16 -19.35
CA SER A 390 -2.60 8.54 -19.33
C SER A 390 -3.03 9.38 -20.53
N ASN A 391 -3.53 8.78 -21.60
CA ASN A 391 -3.97 9.47 -22.85
C ASN A 391 -5.30 8.90 -23.36
N ILE A 392 -6.37 9.04 -22.59
CA ILE A 392 -7.70 8.52 -22.94
C ILE A 392 -8.78 9.61 -23.08
N ALA A 393 -8.39 10.87 -23.06
CA ALA A 393 -9.28 12.02 -23.25
C ALA A 393 -9.60 12.24 -24.75
N LYS A 394 -10.17 11.22 -25.40
CA LYS A 394 -10.52 11.27 -26.82
C LYS A 394 -11.95 10.83 -27.09
N PRO A 395 -12.61 11.42 -28.11
CA PRO A 395 -13.94 10.98 -28.51
C PRO A 395 -13.98 9.48 -28.88
N GLY A 396 -15.03 8.79 -28.44
CA GLY A 396 -15.31 7.41 -28.82
C GLY A 396 -14.80 6.35 -27.84
N ILE A 397 -13.82 6.64 -26.97
CA ILE A 397 -13.28 5.64 -26.02
C ILE A 397 -14.36 5.17 -25.05
N LEU A 398 -15.13 6.07 -24.48
CA LEU A 398 -16.26 5.71 -23.61
C LEU A 398 -17.31 4.89 -24.37
N ALA A 399 -17.58 5.21 -25.63
CA ALA A 399 -18.53 4.45 -26.46
C ALA A 399 -18.03 3.03 -26.73
N GLN A 400 -16.72 2.83 -26.97
CA GLN A 400 -16.13 1.49 -27.11
C GLN A 400 -16.25 0.68 -25.81
N ALA A 401 -15.93 1.31 -24.66
CA ALA A 401 -16.03 0.66 -23.35
C ALA A 401 -17.48 0.24 -23.04
N THR A 402 -18.45 1.14 -23.23
CA THR A 402 -19.87 0.83 -22.99
C THR A 402 -20.41 -0.16 -24.01
N GLY A 403 -19.94 -0.10 -25.26
CA GLY A 403 -20.26 -1.09 -26.32
C GLY A 403 -19.78 -2.49 -25.97
N ALA A 404 -18.55 -2.64 -25.45
CA ALA A 404 -18.02 -3.92 -24.98
C ALA A 404 -18.86 -4.52 -23.83
N MET A 405 -19.27 -3.67 -22.89
CA MET A 405 -20.17 -4.06 -21.79
C MET A 405 -21.53 -4.53 -22.33
N ALA A 406 -22.12 -3.78 -23.25
CA ALA A 406 -23.42 -4.12 -23.84
C ALA A 406 -23.35 -5.43 -24.63
N GLN A 407 -22.31 -5.66 -25.45
CA GLN A 407 -22.09 -6.91 -26.18
C GLN A 407 -21.90 -8.10 -25.22
N ALA A 408 -21.31 -7.86 -24.06
CA ALA A 408 -21.22 -8.87 -23.02
C ALA A 408 -22.53 -9.04 -22.22
N GLY A 409 -23.61 -8.32 -22.54
CA GLY A 409 -24.90 -8.40 -21.82
C GLY A 409 -24.79 -7.92 -20.35
N ILE A 410 -23.96 -6.91 -20.10
CA ILE A 410 -23.73 -6.34 -18.77
C ILE A 410 -24.50 -5.03 -18.65
N ASN A 411 -25.34 -4.91 -17.62
CA ASN A 411 -26.02 -3.67 -17.30
C ASN A 411 -25.08 -2.77 -16.51
N ILE A 412 -24.88 -1.55 -16.97
CA ILE A 412 -24.11 -0.52 -16.27
C ILE A 412 -25.06 0.25 -15.34
N ILE A 413 -24.80 0.19 -14.03
CA ILE A 413 -25.58 0.88 -13.00
C ILE A 413 -25.17 2.36 -12.95
N GLY A 414 -23.87 2.64 -13.02
CA GLY A 414 -23.33 3.98 -12.99
C GLY A 414 -22.03 4.11 -13.79
N VAL A 415 -21.76 5.31 -14.28
CA VAL A 415 -20.48 5.68 -14.92
C VAL A 415 -19.95 6.94 -14.26
N SER A 416 -18.69 6.93 -13.87
CA SER A 416 -17.98 8.10 -13.36
C SER A 416 -16.72 8.35 -14.16
N GLN A 417 -16.56 9.59 -14.62
CA GLN A 417 -15.35 10.08 -15.29
C GLN A 417 -15.14 11.53 -14.88
N THR A 418 -13.97 11.83 -14.32
CA THR A 418 -13.61 13.20 -13.92
C THR A 418 -13.12 14.03 -15.12
N ALA A 419 -13.01 15.34 -14.94
CA ALA A 419 -12.49 16.24 -15.99
C ALA A 419 -11.04 15.92 -16.40
N ARG A 420 -10.25 15.24 -15.56
CA ARG A 420 -8.89 14.77 -15.90
C ARG A 420 -8.89 13.64 -16.91
N GLN A 421 -9.98 12.90 -17.05
CA GLN A 421 -10.19 11.83 -18.01
C GLN A 421 -9.07 10.78 -18.06
N THR A 422 -8.50 10.43 -16.90
CA THR A 422 -7.49 9.36 -16.77
C THR A 422 -8.10 8.02 -16.39
N ASN A 423 -9.35 8.02 -15.92
CA ASN A 423 -10.06 6.84 -15.45
C ASN A 423 -11.54 6.90 -15.86
N MET A 424 -12.05 5.82 -16.39
CA MET A 424 -13.47 5.55 -16.58
C MET A 424 -13.88 4.45 -15.61
N GLN A 425 -14.74 4.78 -14.64
CA GLN A 425 -15.25 3.85 -13.63
C GLN A 425 -16.66 3.42 -14.01
N PHE A 426 -16.89 2.11 -14.07
CA PHE A 426 -18.17 1.50 -14.34
C PHE A 426 -18.65 0.74 -13.12
N THR A 427 -19.79 1.13 -12.58
CA THR A 427 -20.46 0.39 -11.50
C THR A 427 -21.38 -0.64 -12.14
N VAL A 428 -21.21 -1.90 -11.77
CA VAL A 428 -21.95 -3.05 -12.30
C VAL A 428 -22.44 -3.94 -11.15
N ARG A 429 -23.32 -4.91 -11.44
CA ARG A 429 -23.64 -5.93 -10.45
C ARG A 429 -22.40 -6.69 -10.02
N ARG A 430 -22.31 -7.06 -8.74
CA ARG A 430 -21.16 -7.79 -8.20
C ARG A 430 -20.87 -9.09 -8.97
N GLU A 431 -21.89 -9.81 -9.38
CA GLU A 431 -21.80 -11.05 -10.17
C GLU A 431 -21.18 -10.84 -11.57
N ASP A 432 -21.30 -9.64 -12.13
CA ASP A 432 -20.76 -9.31 -13.44
C ASP A 432 -19.30 -8.85 -13.41
N PHE A 433 -18.67 -8.73 -12.25
CA PHE A 433 -17.32 -8.18 -12.07
C PHE A 433 -16.26 -8.78 -12.98
N VAL A 434 -16.09 -10.10 -12.94
CA VAL A 434 -15.10 -10.82 -13.76
C VAL A 434 -15.41 -10.69 -15.25
N LYS A 435 -16.70 -10.79 -15.61
CA LYS A 435 -17.18 -10.69 -16.99
C LYS A 435 -16.92 -9.30 -17.56
N ALA A 436 -17.15 -8.26 -16.76
CA ALA A 436 -16.91 -6.87 -17.13
C ALA A 436 -15.42 -6.58 -17.36
N GLN A 437 -14.53 -7.03 -16.46
CA GLN A 437 -13.10 -6.89 -16.67
C GLN A 437 -12.61 -7.58 -17.94
N ARG A 438 -13.09 -8.80 -18.20
CA ARG A 438 -12.75 -9.54 -19.44
C ARG A 438 -13.22 -8.83 -20.69
N ALA A 439 -14.45 -8.32 -20.69
CA ALA A 439 -15.01 -7.60 -21.84
C ALA A 439 -14.23 -6.31 -22.13
N LEU A 440 -13.95 -5.50 -21.10
CA LEU A 440 -13.18 -4.27 -21.25
C LEU A 440 -11.74 -4.54 -21.69
N HIS A 441 -11.06 -5.52 -21.06
CA HIS A 441 -9.67 -5.83 -21.40
C HIS A 441 -9.55 -6.34 -22.85
N ALA A 442 -10.43 -7.25 -23.25
CA ALA A 442 -10.44 -7.78 -24.63
C ALA A 442 -10.66 -6.69 -25.67
N GLU A 443 -11.55 -5.72 -25.39
CA GLU A 443 -11.84 -4.63 -26.32
C GLU A 443 -10.77 -3.54 -26.32
N LEU A 444 -10.28 -3.13 -25.14
CA LEU A 444 -9.51 -1.90 -24.98
C LEU A 444 -8.00 -2.13 -24.85
N CYS A 445 -7.57 -3.36 -24.50
CA CYS A 445 -6.17 -3.70 -24.32
C CYS A 445 -5.64 -4.71 -25.34
N GLU A 446 -6.46 -5.70 -25.77
CA GLU A 446 -5.99 -6.74 -26.67
C GLU A 446 -6.08 -6.35 -28.16
N LYS A 447 -6.96 -5.42 -28.55
CA LYS A 447 -7.17 -4.99 -29.94
C LYS A 447 -6.19 -3.93 -30.49
N GLY A 448 -5.23 -3.51 -29.66
CA GLY A 448 -4.27 -2.46 -30.02
C GLY A 448 -4.76 -1.02 -29.77
N PRO A 449 -4.06 0.01 -30.33
CA PRO A 449 -4.42 1.40 -30.14
C PRO A 449 -5.86 1.68 -30.51
N LEU A 450 -6.51 2.53 -29.73
CA LEU A 450 -7.90 2.90 -29.97
C LEU A 450 -8.01 3.75 -31.26
N ASP A 451 -8.35 3.15 -32.36
CA ASP A 451 -8.66 3.86 -33.59
C ASP A 451 -9.84 4.81 -33.34
N ALA A 452 -9.73 6.03 -33.87
CA ALA A 452 -10.84 6.98 -33.81
C ALA A 452 -12.09 6.30 -34.39
N VAL A 453 -13.08 6.06 -33.56
CA VAL A 453 -14.34 5.46 -33.99
C VAL A 453 -14.89 6.32 -35.12
N ARG A 454 -14.90 5.79 -36.33
CA ARG A 454 -15.73 6.37 -37.40
C ARG A 454 -17.18 6.13 -36.99
N ILE A 455 -17.76 7.13 -36.33
CA ILE A 455 -19.20 7.20 -36.10
C ILE A 455 -19.81 7.24 -37.52
N ARG A 456 -20.38 6.13 -37.95
CA ARG A 456 -21.20 6.06 -39.18
C ARG A 456 -22.62 6.47 -38.84
#